data_133f1124bc4398a9185d7d9d573edbe7
#
_entry.id   133f1124bc4398a9185d7d9d573edbe7
#
_cell.length_a   1.000
_cell.length_b   1.000
_cell.length_c   1.000
_cell.angle_alpha   90.00
_cell.angle_beta   90.00
_cell.angle_gamma   90.00
#
_symmetry.space_group_name_H-M   'P 1'
#
loop_
_entity.id
_entity.type
_entity.pdbx_description
1 polymer ?
#
loop_
_entity_poly.entity_id
_entity_poly.type
_entity_poly.pdbx_seq_one_letter_code
_entity_poly.pdbx_strand_id
1 'polypeptide(L)'
;TGLLDVAETPDQLAAVISHEIAHVRMEHANARMSANYAAMAGVSLVGAALGSGGERDRQILSLLGLGAQVGIILPYNRSQETEADVLGLEYMAAAGFNPRASIDLWRNMQEAGGEGPPEFLSTHPSKGRRIDILQRNLPEALERYHRARERGNTPDCRPPARQ
;
A
#
# COMPACT_ATOMS: atom_id res chain seq x y z
N THR A 1 -16.14 -2.62 6.45
CA THR A 1 -16.63 -3.99 6.80
C THR A 1 -15.90 -5.05 6.00
N GLY A 2 -15.73 -4.93 4.68
CA GLY A 2 -15.09 -5.97 3.85
C GLY A 2 -13.67 -6.41 4.25
N LEU A 3 -12.89 -5.54 4.89
CA LEU A 3 -11.58 -5.93 5.43
C LEU A 3 -11.69 -6.93 6.58
N LEU A 4 -12.68 -6.77 7.45
CA LEU A 4 -12.90 -7.67 8.59
C LEU A 4 -13.44 -9.05 8.18
N ASP A 5 -13.95 -9.16 6.97
CA ASP A 5 -14.38 -10.44 6.39
C ASP A 5 -13.18 -11.27 5.90
N VAL A 6 -12.04 -10.62 5.67
CA VAL A 6 -10.81 -11.22 5.15
C VAL A 6 -9.73 -11.35 6.23
N ALA A 7 -9.67 -10.41 7.18
CA ALA A 7 -8.74 -10.44 8.31
C ALA A 7 -9.31 -11.31 9.45
N GLU A 8 -8.93 -12.56 9.49
CA GLU A 8 -9.45 -13.60 10.39
C GLU A 8 -8.83 -13.55 11.79
N THR A 9 -7.66 -12.91 11.93
CA THR A 9 -6.90 -12.88 13.19
C THR A 9 -6.45 -11.47 13.57
N PRO A 10 -6.18 -11.20 14.87
CA PRO A 10 -5.58 -9.94 15.31
C PRO A 10 -4.24 -9.62 14.62
N ASP A 11 -3.42 -10.65 14.33
CA ASP A 11 -2.15 -10.45 13.62
C ASP A 11 -2.36 -10.00 12.16
N GLN A 12 -3.38 -10.52 11.49
CA GLN A 12 -3.75 -10.08 10.14
C GLN A 12 -4.30 -8.65 10.15
N LEU A 13 -5.11 -8.29 11.14
CA LEU A 13 -5.56 -6.91 11.29
C LEU A 13 -4.38 -5.97 11.61
N ALA A 14 -3.43 -6.40 12.44
CA ALA A 14 -2.22 -5.65 12.72
C ALA A 14 -1.37 -5.43 11.46
N ALA A 15 -1.34 -6.38 10.53
CA ALA A 15 -0.65 -6.21 9.24
C ALA A 15 -1.24 -5.04 8.43
N VAL A 16 -2.57 -4.89 8.38
CA VAL A 16 -3.22 -3.76 7.71
C VAL A 16 -2.92 -2.46 8.43
N ILE A 17 -3.14 -2.42 9.74
CA ILE A 17 -2.95 -1.18 10.54
C ILE A 17 -1.49 -0.70 10.43
N SER A 18 -0.52 -1.61 10.49
CA SER A 18 0.89 -1.26 10.39
C SER A 18 1.28 -0.77 8.99
N HIS A 19 0.66 -1.30 7.94
CA HIS A 19 0.79 -0.81 6.56
C HIS A 19 0.26 0.62 6.43
N GLU A 20 -0.93 0.93 6.97
CA GLU A 20 -1.48 2.28 6.98
C GLU A 20 -0.62 3.25 7.80
N ILE A 21 -0.10 2.82 8.96
CA ILE A 21 0.85 3.62 9.75
C ILE A 21 2.11 3.93 8.94
N ALA A 22 2.62 2.98 8.16
CA ALA A 22 3.77 3.20 7.29
C ALA A 22 3.47 4.27 6.24
N HIS A 23 2.29 4.24 5.59
CA HIS A 23 1.88 5.29 4.66
C HIS A 23 1.84 6.68 5.28
N VAL A 24 1.30 6.79 6.49
CA VAL A 24 1.25 8.06 7.24
C VAL A 24 2.66 8.54 7.59
N ARG A 25 3.50 7.65 8.12
CA ARG A 25 4.85 7.99 8.58
C ARG A 25 5.78 8.42 7.45
N MET A 26 5.63 7.83 6.28
CA MET A 26 6.39 8.16 5.07
C MET A 26 5.75 9.29 4.25
N GLU A 27 4.67 9.88 4.74
CA GLU A 27 3.94 10.99 4.09
C GLU A 27 3.53 10.68 2.65
N HIS A 28 3.20 9.42 2.36
CA HIS A 28 2.90 8.96 1.00
C HIS A 28 1.76 9.73 0.34
N ALA A 29 0.76 10.19 1.11
CA ALA A 29 -0.35 10.99 0.59
C ALA A 29 0.16 12.35 0.07
N ASN A 30 1.00 13.04 0.84
CA ASN A 30 1.59 14.32 0.46
C ASN A 30 2.51 14.17 -0.77
N ALA A 31 3.31 13.12 -0.78
CA ALA A 31 4.22 12.82 -1.88
C ALA A 31 3.47 12.48 -3.18
N ARG A 32 2.36 11.71 -3.11
CA ARG A 32 1.48 11.44 -4.26
C ARG A 32 0.83 12.73 -4.78
N MET A 33 0.34 13.57 -3.88
CA MET A 33 -0.27 14.84 -4.26
C MET A 33 0.74 15.74 -4.97
N SER A 34 1.95 15.88 -4.44
CA SER A 34 3.03 16.67 -5.04
C SER A 34 3.45 16.13 -6.42
N ALA A 35 3.57 14.81 -6.57
CA ALA A 35 3.88 14.18 -7.85
C ALA A 35 2.79 14.43 -8.90
N ASN A 36 1.51 14.34 -8.52
CA ASN A 36 0.39 14.65 -9.40
C ASN A 36 0.39 16.11 -9.83
N TYR A 37 0.60 17.06 -8.90
CA TYR A 37 0.70 18.48 -9.23
C TYR A 37 1.87 18.76 -10.18
N ALA A 38 3.04 18.18 -9.95
CA ALA A 38 4.20 18.34 -10.83
C ALA A 38 3.92 17.79 -12.24
N ALA A 39 3.29 16.61 -12.34
CA ALA A 39 2.92 16.02 -13.63
C ALA A 39 1.90 16.90 -14.38
N MET A 40 0.87 17.38 -13.69
CA MET A 40 -0.15 18.29 -14.28
C MET A 40 0.47 19.61 -14.73
N ALA A 41 1.34 20.22 -13.91
CA ALA A 41 2.06 21.43 -14.27
C ALA A 41 2.93 21.23 -15.51
N GLY A 42 3.64 20.10 -15.60
CA GLY A 42 4.42 19.74 -16.79
C GLY A 42 3.58 19.64 -18.05
N VAL A 43 2.43 18.96 -17.99
CA VAL A 43 1.49 18.86 -19.11
C VAL A 43 0.93 20.24 -19.49
N SER A 44 0.61 21.09 -18.49
CA SER A 44 0.09 22.45 -18.72
C SER A 44 1.14 23.36 -19.38
N LEU A 45 2.41 23.27 -18.99
CA LEU A 45 3.50 24.02 -19.63
C LEU A 45 3.66 23.64 -21.11
N VAL A 46 3.59 22.35 -21.44
CA VAL A 46 3.59 21.91 -22.85
C VAL A 46 2.37 22.44 -23.57
N GLY A 47 1.19 22.43 -22.96
CA GLY A 47 -0.03 23.01 -23.53
C GLY A 47 0.11 24.50 -23.85
N ALA A 48 0.70 25.27 -22.95
CA ALA A 48 0.96 26.70 -23.16
C ALA A 48 1.96 26.92 -24.31
N ALA A 49 2.96 26.05 -24.46
CA ALA A 49 3.94 26.13 -25.55
C ALA A 49 3.36 25.77 -26.92
N LEU A 50 2.37 24.87 -26.99
CA LEU A 50 1.68 24.50 -28.24
C LEU A 50 0.72 25.60 -28.76
N GLY A 51 0.17 26.39 -27.89
CA GLY A 51 -0.43 27.73 -28.14
C GLY A 51 -1.88 27.77 -28.60
N SER A 52 -2.40 26.95 -29.46
CA SER A 52 -3.65 27.28 -30.15
C SER A 52 -4.90 26.50 -29.73
N GLY A 53 -4.78 25.45 -28.97
CA GLY A 53 -5.92 24.67 -28.50
C GLY A 53 -6.68 23.93 -29.61
N GLY A 54 -6.06 23.66 -30.74
CA GLY A 54 -6.62 22.87 -31.82
C GLY A 54 -6.84 21.40 -31.40
N GLU A 55 -7.61 20.66 -32.21
CA GLU A 55 -7.93 19.25 -31.96
C GLU A 55 -6.65 18.40 -31.80
N ARG A 56 -5.66 18.67 -32.64
CA ARG A 56 -4.36 17.98 -32.61
C ARG A 56 -3.60 18.25 -31.31
N ASP A 57 -3.62 19.47 -30.80
CA ASP A 57 -2.94 19.86 -29.57
C ASP A 57 -3.59 19.19 -28.36
N ARG A 58 -4.92 19.09 -28.34
CA ARG A 58 -5.67 18.35 -27.31
C ARG A 58 -5.32 16.86 -27.29
N GLN A 59 -5.18 16.25 -28.47
CA GLN A 59 -4.78 14.85 -28.57
C GLN A 59 -3.36 14.64 -28.03
N ILE A 60 -2.41 15.52 -28.35
CA ILE A 60 -1.04 15.46 -27.83
C ILE A 60 -1.05 15.60 -26.30
N LEU A 61 -1.77 16.56 -25.75
CA LEU A 61 -1.86 16.77 -24.29
C LEU A 61 -2.52 15.59 -23.57
N SER A 62 -3.53 14.97 -24.17
CA SER A 62 -4.16 13.76 -23.64
C SER A 62 -3.17 12.60 -23.58
N LEU A 63 -2.39 12.38 -24.64
CA LEU A 63 -1.36 11.34 -24.70
C LEU A 63 -0.21 11.61 -23.72
N LEU A 64 0.21 12.86 -23.53
CA LEU A 64 1.20 13.25 -22.54
C LEU A 64 0.68 13.03 -21.11
N GLY A 65 -0.57 13.38 -20.82
CA GLY A 65 -1.20 13.10 -19.54
C GLY A 65 -1.26 11.62 -19.23
N LEU A 66 -1.67 10.80 -20.22
CA LEU A 66 -1.66 9.34 -20.09
C LEU A 66 -0.23 8.80 -19.90
N GLY A 67 0.75 9.32 -20.66
CA GLY A 67 2.17 8.96 -20.52
C GLY A 67 2.71 9.27 -19.14
N ALA A 68 2.41 10.44 -18.58
CA ALA A 68 2.80 10.81 -17.22
C ALA A 68 2.14 9.89 -16.17
N GLN A 69 0.84 9.59 -16.35
CA GLN A 69 0.12 8.67 -15.47
C GLN A 69 0.75 7.27 -15.47
N VAL A 70 1.01 6.71 -16.64
CA VAL A 70 1.51 5.32 -16.77
C VAL A 70 3.02 5.23 -16.49
N GLY A 71 3.80 6.21 -16.94
CA GLY A 71 5.26 6.18 -16.87
C GLY A 71 5.84 6.73 -15.57
N ILE A 72 5.12 7.57 -14.86
CA ILE A 72 5.60 8.24 -13.64
C ILE A 72 4.75 7.89 -12.42
N ILE A 73 3.46 8.21 -12.47
CA ILE A 73 2.60 8.14 -11.28
C ILE A 73 2.37 6.69 -10.83
N LEU A 74 2.04 5.78 -11.75
CA LEU A 74 1.80 4.38 -11.39
C LEU A 74 3.05 3.66 -10.84
N PRO A 75 4.25 3.79 -11.44
CA PRO A 75 5.47 3.23 -10.84
C PRO A 75 5.78 3.82 -9.46
N TYR A 76 5.59 5.13 -9.29
CA TYR A 76 5.78 5.81 -8.02
C TYR A 76 4.84 5.28 -6.93
N ASN A 77 3.54 5.17 -7.22
CA ASN A 77 2.57 4.59 -6.29
C ASN A 77 2.95 3.15 -5.90
N ARG A 78 3.42 2.32 -6.85
CA ARG A 78 3.88 0.95 -6.56
C ARG A 78 5.10 0.90 -5.65
N SER A 79 6.04 1.86 -5.76
CA SER A 79 7.18 1.92 -4.85
C SER A 79 6.75 2.25 -3.42
N GLN A 80 5.78 3.14 -3.25
CA GLN A 80 5.19 3.48 -1.96
C GLN A 80 4.47 2.29 -1.31
N GLU A 81 3.73 1.50 -2.10
CA GLU A 81 3.10 0.28 -1.59
C GLU A 81 4.16 -0.74 -1.10
N THR A 82 5.25 -0.90 -1.88
CA THR A 82 6.36 -1.77 -1.48
C THR A 82 7.03 -1.29 -0.19
N GLU A 83 7.26 0.00 -0.06
CA GLU A 83 7.84 0.60 1.14
C GLU A 83 6.92 0.43 2.35
N ALA A 84 5.61 0.66 2.17
CA ALA A 84 4.62 0.46 3.22
C ALA A 84 4.50 -1.00 3.66
N ASP A 85 4.65 -1.96 2.73
CA ASP A 85 4.68 -3.38 3.07
C ASP A 85 5.88 -3.75 3.94
N VAL A 86 7.08 -3.29 3.57
CA VAL A 86 8.31 -3.60 4.32
C VAL A 86 8.27 -2.96 5.70
N LEU A 87 7.98 -1.66 5.77
CA LEU A 87 7.90 -0.95 7.05
C LEU A 87 6.74 -1.45 7.93
N GLY A 88 5.59 -1.73 7.32
CA GLY A 88 4.45 -2.30 8.03
C GLY A 88 4.79 -3.66 8.66
N LEU A 89 5.51 -4.51 7.91
CA LEU A 89 5.99 -5.80 8.43
C LEU A 89 6.92 -5.61 9.64
N GLU A 90 7.81 -4.61 9.60
CA GLU A 90 8.68 -4.28 10.72
C GLU A 90 7.92 -3.73 11.92
N TYR A 91 6.93 -2.87 11.70
CA TYR A 91 6.14 -2.26 12.77
C TYR A 91 5.29 -3.29 13.50
N MET A 92 4.58 -4.17 12.78
CA MET A 92 3.81 -5.24 13.43
C MET A 92 4.72 -6.19 14.23
N ALA A 93 5.87 -6.54 13.68
CA ALA A 93 6.86 -7.37 14.35
C ALA A 93 7.40 -6.72 15.63
N ALA A 94 7.74 -5.43 15.58
CA ALA A 94 8.21 -4.65 16.75
C ALA A 94 7.13 -4.52 17.83
N ALA A 95 5.86 -4.48 17.45
CA ALA A 95 4.72 -4.47 18.35
C ALA A 95 4.42 -5.86 18.98
N GLY A 96 5.07 -6.92 18.51
CA GLY A 96 4.89 -8.28 19.03
C GLY A 96 3.79 -9.08 18.32
N PHE A 97 3.29 -8.60 17.17
CA PHE A 97 2.41 -9.35 16.28
C PHE A 97 3.22 -10.21 15.31
N ASN A 98 2.70 -11.40 14.98
CA ASN A 98 3.40 -12.35 14.12
C ASN A 98 3.42 -11.88 12.65
N PRO A 99 4.58 -11.55 12.06
CA PRO A 99 4.66 -11.01 10.72
C PRO A 99 4.28 -12.01 9.61
N ARG A 100 4.21 -13.32 9.90
CA ARG A 100 3.73 -14.32 8.93
C ARG A 100 2.29 -14.08 8.52
N ALA A 101 1.47 -13.55 9.43
CA ALA A 101 0.07 -13.26 9.20
C ALA A 101 -0.17 -12.25 8.07
N SER A 102 0.81 -11.39 7.75
CA SER A 102 0.72 -10.50 6.60
C SER A 102 0.63 -11.25 5.27
N ILE A 103 1.39 -12.35 5.13
CA ILE A 103 1.38 -13.21 3.94
C ILE A 103 0.05 -13.95 3.84
N ASP A 104 -0.45 -14.48 4.96
CA ASP A 104 -1.71 -15.20 5.01
C ASP A 104 -2.89 -14.27 4.69
N LEU A 105 -2.86 -13.03 5.19
CA LEU A 105 -3.84 -11.99 4.83
C LEU A 105 -3.88 -11.75 3.31
N TRP A 106 -2.72 -11.65 2.65
CA TRP A 106 -2.66 -11.47 1.20
C TRP A 106 -3.20 -12.66 0.43
N ARG A 107 -3.02 -13.87 0.92
CA ARG A 107 -3.64 -15.08 0.35
C ARG A 107 -5.15 -15.06 0.50
N ASN A 108 -5.67 -14.76 1.71
CA ASN A 108 -7.09 -14.61 1.95
C ASN A 108 -7.72 -13.57 1.01
N MET A 109 -7.06 -12.40 0.83
CA MET A 109 -7.53 -11.38 -0.10
C MET A 109 -7.57 -11.86 -1.56
N GLN A 110 -6.61 -12.66 -1.98
CA GLN A 110 -6.59 -13.23 -3.34
C GLN A 110 -7.71 -14.25 -3.53
N GLU A 111 -8.00 -15.06 -2.52
CA GLU A 111 -9.08 -16.05 -2.54
C GLU A 111 -10.47 -15.39 -2.49
N ALA A 112 -10.62 -14.33 -1.71
CA ALA A 112 -11.87 -13.58 -1.59
C ALA A 112 -12.21 -12.75 -2.84
N GLY A 113 -11.27 -12.53 -3.76
CA GLY A 113 -11.41 -11.68 -4.95
C GLY A 113 -12.34 -12.21 -6.06
N GLY A 114 -13.13 -13.27 -5.82
CA GLY A 114 -14.00 -13.89 -6.82
C GLY A 114 -15.21 -13.06 -7.30
N GLU A 115 -15.68 -12.07 -6.54
CA GLU A 115 -16.81 -11.18 -6.88
C GLU A 115 -16.44 -9.68 -6.98
N GLY A 116 -15.15 -9.38 -7.05
CA GLY A 116 -14.59 -8.03 -7.07
C GLY A 116 -13.52 -7.87 -6.00
N PRO A 117 -12.49 -7.02 -6.26
CA PRO A 117 -11.44 -6.82 -5.27
C PRO A 117 -12.02 -6.18 -4.01
N PRO A 118 -11.68 -6.65 -2.79
CA PRO A 118 -11.97 -5.92 -1.58
C PRO A 118 -11.59 -4.44 -1.72
N GLU A 119 -12.35 -3.53 -1.11
CA GLU A 119 -12.12 -2.08 -1.19
C GLU A 119 -10.65 -1.71 -0.93
N PHE A 120 -10.01 -2.41 -0.01
CA PHE A 120 -8.58 -2.26 0.27
C PHE A 120 -7.70 -2.52 -0.97
N LEU A 121 -8.00 -3.52 -1.81
CA LEU A 121 -7.23 -3.80 -3.02
C LEU A 121 -7.45 -2.76 -4.14
N SER A 122 -8.55 -2.02 -4.12
CA SER A 122 -8.79 -0.94 -5.08
C SER A 122 -7.99 0.31 -4.75
N THR A 123 -7.76 0.59 -3.47
CA THR A 123 -6.93 1.70 -3.00
C THR A 123 -5.43 1.34 -2.93
N HIS A 124 -5.11 0.05 -2.71
CA HIS A 124 -3.76 -0.50 -2.60
C HIS A 124 -3.54 -1.62 -3.64
N PRO A 125 -3.45 -1.29 -4.93
CA PRO A 125 -3.43 -2.27 -6.01
C PRO A 125 -2.21 -3.18 -5.92
N SER A 126 -2.47 -4.48 -5.79
CA SER A 126 -1.45 -5.50 -5.81
C SER A 126 -1.40 -6.20 -7.17
N LYS A 127 -0.25 -6.21 -7.83
CA LYS A 127 0.01 -7.13 -8.93
C LYS A 127 1.06 -8.15 -8.49
N GLY A 128 0.62 -9.25 -7.87
CA GLY A 128 1.36 -10.50 -7.72
C GLY A 128 2.66 -10.51 -6.91
N ARG A 129 3.37 -9.38 -6.80
CA ARG A 129 4.70 -9.30 -6.20
C ARG A 129 4.73 -8.97 -4.69
N ARG A 130 3.57 -8.62 -4.08
CA ARG A 130 3.55 -8.22 -2.66
C ARG A 130 3.91 -9.40 -1.76
N ILE A 131 3.36 -10.58 -2.00
CA ILE A 131 3.70 -11.80 -1.26
C ILE A 131 5.21 -12.09 -1.37
N ASP A 132 5.80 -11.96 -2.54
CA ASP A 132 7.24 -12.18 -2.73
C ASP A 132 8.10 -11.15 -1.97
N ILE A 133 7.64 -9.90 -1.89
CA ILE A 133 8.30 -8.84 -1.13
C ILE A 133 8.23 -9.15 0.37
N LEU A 134 7.05 -9.48 0.87
CA LEU A 134 6.85 -9.86 2.28
C LEU A 134 7.69 -11.09 2.65
N GLN A 135 7.71 -12.12 1.80
CA GLN A 135 8.49 -13.33 2.03
C GLN A 135 9.99 -13.06 2.10
N ARG A 136 10.52 -12.18 1.25
CA ARG A 136 11.95 -11.81 1.27
C ARG A 136 12.35 -11.05 2.54
N ASN A 137 11.46 -10.22 3.08
CA ASN A 137 11.71 -9.42 4.28
C ASN A 137 11.28 -10.14 5.57
N LEU A 138 10.59 -11.28 5.46
CA LEU A 138 10.08 -12.03 6.60
C LEU A 138 11.17 -12.49 7.59
N PRO A 139 12.36 -12.98 7.17
CA PRO A 139 13.38 -13.41 8.13
C PRO A 139 13.80 -12.31 9.11
N GLU A 140 14.06 -11.09 8.61
CA GLU A 140 14.43 -9.95 9.46
C GLU A 140 13.27 -9.52 10.37
N ALA A 141 12.05 -9.52 9.86
CA ALA A 141 10.86 -9.21 10.64
C ALA A 141 10.65 -10.25 11.75
N LEU A 142 10.89 -11.54 11.51
CA LEU A 142 10.80 -12.59 12.52
C LEU A 142 11.84 -12.42 13.64
N GLU A 143 13.06 -12.04 13.32
CA GLU A 143 14.05 -11.72 14.35
C GLU A 143 13.61 -10.55 15.23
N ARG A 144 13.04 -9.51 14.60
CA ARG A 144 12.48 -8.35 15.31
C ARG A 144 11.30 -8.74 16.19
N TYR A 145 10.41 -9.60 15.67
CA TYR A 145 9.29 -10.17 16.41
C TYR A 145 9.74 -10.96 17.66
N HIS A 146 10.71 -11.88 17.50
CA HIS A 146 11.23 -12.65 18.63
C HIS A 146 11.83 -11.76 19.70
N ARG A 147 12.65 -10.77 19.32
CA ARG A 147 13.19 -9.76 20.26
C ARG A 147 12.10 -8.96 20.97
N ALA A 148 11.02 -8.61 20.26
CA ALA A 148 9.89 -7.90 20.87
C ALA A 148 9.16 -8.77 21.91
N ARG A 149 8.92 -10.04 21.57
CA ARG A 149 8.29 -11.04 22.47
C ARG A 149 9.14 -11.30 23.72
N GLU A 150 10.44 -11.40 23.60
CA GLU A 150 11.38 -11.56 24.72
C GLU A 150 11.35 -10.34 25.66
N ARG A 151 11.08 -9.15 25.14
CA ARG A 151 10.90 -7.90 25.92
C ARG A 151 9.51 -7.76 26.55
N GLY A 152 8.63 -8.74 26.35
CA GLY A 152 7.28 -8.73 26.92
C GLY A 152 6.21 -8.08 26.04
N ASN A 153 6.51 -7.72 24.78
CA ASN A 153 5.51 -7.23 23.83
C ASN A 153 4.61 -8.39 23.39
N THR A 154 3.53 -8.61 24.15
CA THR A 154 2.57 -9.69 23.93
C THR A 154 1.18 -9.09 23.78
N PRO A 155 0.84 -8.53 22.59
CA PRO A 155 -0.46 -7.92 22.38
C PRO A 155 -1.59 -8.93 22.64
N ASP A 156 -2.60 -8.52 23.42
CA ASP A 156 -3.81 -9.29 23.69
C ASP A 156 -5.02 -8.52 23.15
N CYS A 157 -5.42 -8.86 21.94
CA CYS A 157 -6.53 -8.22 21.22
C CYS A 157 -7.83 -9.04 21.36
N ARG A 158 -8.17 -9.44 22.57
CA ARG A 158 -9.47 -10.08 22.82
C ARG A 158 -10.59 -9.04 22.73
N PRO A 159 -11.73 -9.37 22.06
CA PRO A 159 -12.88 -8.49 22.13
C PRO A 159 -13.32 -8.36 23.61
N PRO A 160 -13.82 -7.16 24.03
CA PRO A 160 -14.36 -7.01 25.37
C PRO A 160 -15.47 -8.06 25.59
N ALA A 161 -15.50 -8.66 26.76
CA ALA A 161 -16.57 -9.59 27.13
C ALA A 161 -17.91 -8.88 26.92
N ARG A 162 -18.80 -9.48 26.11
CA ARG A 162 -20.18 -8.97 25.97
C ARG A 162 -20.84 -9.05 27.34
N GLN A 163 -21.17 -7.89 27.90
CA GLN A 163 -22.00 -7.80 29.11
C GLN A 163 -23.44 -8.13 28.78
#